data_5abfdd84dc7be04dbe853dc3a10e4c1a
#
_entry.id   5abfdd84dc7be04dbe853dc3a10e4c1a
#
_cell.length_a   1.000
_cell.length_b   1.000
_cell.length_c   1.000
_cell.angle_alpha   90.00
_cell.angle_beta   90.00
_cell.angle_gamma   90.00
#
_symmetry.space_group_name_H-M   'P 1'
#
loop_
_entity.id
_entity.type
_entity.pdbx_description
1 polymer ?
#
loop_
_entity_poly.entity_id
_entity_poly.type
_entity_poly.pdbx_seq_one_letter_code
_entity_poly.pdbx_strand_id
1 'polypeptide(L)'
;IEEVRRYRAKHKEAIFEYKNKKFVLCETKKLKDSIGAMKEFYKSIEYHFKDKFNNKLIVDSLILEAFSSSSIEGAHSTVKRTNELVVKKEEPKDKSEKMILNNYYALEFLRKKNDDLSSEFVCEVHKIVSAGTLDKNEDEGAYRSEAVEIMSDKGKVIFSPTANIDEMREMTNKLYEFLLDDDFRKPIENIYKAIAFHFIFSYIHPFMDGNGRTVRVLFTYLLKKYGFDMFYFISLSEVIYKQKNIKK
;
A
#
# COMPACT_ATOMS: atom_id res chain seq x y z
N ILE A 1 3.98 -8.22 -27.74
CA ILE A 1 3.40 -6.98 -27.14
C ILE A 1 2.00 -6.72 -27.71
N GLU A 2 1.79 -6.84 -29.02
CA GLU A 2 0.52 -6.58 -29.70
C GLU A 2 -0.57 -7.60 -29.33
N GLU A 3 -0.26 -8.88 -29.23
CA GLU A 3 -1.17 -9.92 -28.73
C GLU A 3 -1.67 -9.64 -27.30
N VAL A 4 -0.78 -9.22 -26.42
CA VAL A 4 -1.14 -8.83 -25.05
C VAL A 4 -2.07 -7.61 -25.05
N ARG A 5 -1.85 -6.64 -25.91
CA ARG A 5 -2.73 -5.47 -26.08
C ARG A 5 -4.12 -5.90 -26.59
N ARG A 6 -4.18 -6.78 -27.60
CA ARG A 6 -5.44 -7.32 -28.14
C ARG A 6 -6.20 -8.12 -27.10
N TYR A 7 -5.50 -8.97 -26.34
CA TYR A 7 -6.11 -9.72 -25.24
C TYR A 7 -6.72 -8.77 -24.20
N ARG A 8 -5.95 -7.81 -23.70
CA ARG A 8 -6.41 -6.82 -22.73
C ARG A 8 -7.59 -6.00 -23.24
N ALA A 9 -7.62 -5.62 -24.50
CA ALA A 9 -8.72 -4.87 -25.10
C ALA A 9 -10.05 -5.65 -25.07
N LYS A 10 -10.01 -6.98 -25.19
CA LYS A 10 -11.20 -7.83 -25.20
C LYS A 10 -11.69 -8.26 -23.79
N HIS A 11 -10.77 -8.29 -22.80
CA HIS A 11 -11.03 -8.85 -21.46
C HIS A 11 -10.88 -7.81 -20.35
N LYS A 12 -11.00 -6.53 -20.67
CA LYS A 12 -10.96 -5.44 -19.69
C LYS A 12 -12.35 -5.12 -19.16
N GLU A 13 -12.43 -4.94 -17.87
CA GLU A 13 -13.63 -4.46 -17.19
C GLU A 13 -13.28 -3.15 -16.45
N ALA A 14 -14.12 -2.12 -16.60
CA ALA A 14 -13.93 -0.89 -15.86
C ALA A 14 -14.30 -1.16 -14.38
N ILE A 15 -13.34 -0.92 -13.48
CA ILE A 15 -13.50 -1.15 -12.05
C ILE A 15 -13.65 0.15 -11.27
N PHE A 16 -13.12 1.23 -11.82
CA PHE A 16 -13.22 2.56 -11.22
C PHE A 16 -13.24 3.61 -12.34
N GLU A 17 -14.19 4.53 -12.26
CA GLU A 17 -14.33 5.62 -13.23
C GLU A 17 -14.45 6.96 -12.50
N TYR A 18 -13.71 7.95 -13.01
CA TYR A 18 -13.79 9.32 -12.56
C TYR A 18 -13.68 10.28 -13.75
N LYS A 19 -14.75 11.00 -14.06
CA LYS A 19 -14.85 11.86 -15.27
C LYS A 19 -14.44 11.06 -16.52
N ASN A 20 -13.43 11.50 -17.23
CA ASN A 20 -12.92 10.82 -18.44
C ASN A 20 -11.86 9.75 -18.15
N LYS A 21 -11.53 9.52 -16.89
CA LYS A 21 -10.51 8.54 -16.47
C LYS A 21 -11.19 7.22 -16.12
N LYS A 22 -10.77 6.16 -16.83
CA LYS A 22 -11.27 4.80 -16.59
C LYS A 22 -10.12 3.90 -16.20
N PHE A 23 -10.25 3.29 -15.03
CA PHE A 23 -9.33 2.25 -14.56
C PHE A 23 -9.96 0.90 -14.84
N VAL A 24 -9.20 0.05 -15.52
CA VAL A 24 -9.71 -1.23 -16.01
C VAL A 24 -8.92 -2.37 -15.39
N LEU A 25 -9.63 -3.37 -14.92
CA LEU A 25 -9.06 -4.66 -14.57
C LEU A 25 -9.05 -5.55 -15.83
N CYS A 26 -7.93 -6.22 -16.06
CA CYS A 26 -7.86 -7.30 -17.02
C CYS A 26 -7.51 -8.59 -16.26
N GLU A 27 -8.52 -9.39 -15.96
CA GLU A 27 -8.31 -10.67 -15.30
C GLU A 27 -7.68 -11.66 -16.29
N THR A 28 -6.37 -11.85 -16.18
CA THR A 28 -5.67 -12.88 -16.94
C THR A 28 -5.81 -14.24 -16.26
N LYS A 29 -5.73 -15.34 -17.03
CA LYS A 29 -5.71 -16.70 -16.48
C LYS A 29 -4.65 -16.83 -15.36
N LYS A 30 -3.43 -16.32 -15.61
CA LYS A 30 -2.35 -16.34 -14.61
C LYS A 30 -2.74 -15.63 -13.31
N LEU A 31 -3.39 -14.46 -13.38
CA LEU A 31 -3.83 -13.72 -12.19
C LEU A 31 -4.89 -14.51 -11.43
N LYS A 32 -5.88 -15.06 -12.14
CA LYS A 32 -6.93 -15.89 -11.55
C LYS A 32 -6.37 -17.14 -10.86
N ASP A 33 -5.49 -17.87 -11.55
CA ASP A 33 -4.84 -19.06 -11.01
C ASP A 33 -4.00 -18.72 -9.77
N SER A 34 -3.26 -17.58 -9.80
CA SER A 34 -2.45 -17.11 -8.66
C SER A 34 -3.30 -16.76 -7.44
N ILE A 35 -4.43 -16.07 -7.65
CA ILE A 35 -5.36 -15.73 -6.56
C ILE A 35 -6.04 -16.99 -6.01
N GLY A 36 -6.43 -17.94 -6.89
CA GLY A 36 -6.97 -19.22 -6.48
C GLY A 36 -5.98 -20.00 -5.60
N ALA A 37 -4.74 -20.15 -6.07
CA ALA A 37 -3.68 -20.81 -5.31
C ALA A 37 -3.40 -20.13 -3.95
N MET A 38 -3.40 -18.80 -3.91
CA MET A 38 -3.24 -18.04 -2.68
C MET A 38 -4.40 -18.31 -1.69
N LYS A 39 -5.64 -18.36 -2.15
CA LYS A 39 -6.81 -18.66 -1.30
C LYS A 39 -6.75 -20.08 -0.72
N GLU A 40 -6.37 -21.06 -1.53
CA GLU A 40 -6.21 -22.44 -1.06
C GLU A 40 -5.06 -22.56 -0.06
N PHE A 41 -3.95 -21.89 -0.32
CA PHE A 41 -2.82 -21.82 0.62
C PHE A 41 -3.23 -21.16 1.94
N TYR A 42 -4.01 -20.06 1.89
CA TYR A 42 -4.53 -19.40 3.08
C TYR A 42 -5.39 -20.34 3.93
N LYS A 43 -6.36 -21.03 3.32
CA LYS A 43 -7.20 -22.02 4.04
C LYS A 43 -6.38 -23.11 4.70
N SER A 44 -5.34 -23.61 4.00
CA SER A 44 -4.45 -24.62 4.53
C SER A 44 -3.66 -24.11 5.76
N ILE A 45 -3.13 -22.88 5.69
CA ILE A 45 -2.42 -22.25 6.81
C ILE A 45 -3.36 -22.02 7.99
N GLU A 46 -4.53 -21.47 7.76
CA GLU A 46 -5.52 -21.22 8.80
C GLU A 46 -5.85 -22.51 9.56
N TYR A 47 -6.10 -23.60 8.83
CA TYR A 47 -6.39 -24.90 9.44
C TYR A 47 -5.24 -25.48 10.26
N HIS A 48 -4.00 -25.40 9.74
CA HIS A 48 -2.84 -26.07 10.39
C HIS A 48 -2.12 -25.22 11.43
N PHE A 49 -2.28 -23.89 11.39
CA PHE A 49 -1.47 -22.98 12.18
C PHE A 49 -2.26 -21.99 13.04
N LYS A 50 -3.59 -22.08 13.10
CA LYS A 50 -4.45 -21.15 13.84
C LYS A 50 -3.95 -20.86 15.26
N ASP A 51 -3.44 -21.89 15.96
CA ASP A 51 -2.97 -21.77 17.35
C ASP A 51 -1.44 -21.53 17.47
N LYS A 52 -0.73 -21.47 16.33
CA LYS A 52 0.75 -21.32 16.29
C LYS A 52 1.22 -19.92 15.94
N PHE A 53 0.30 -19.06 15.49
CA PHE A 53 0.63 -17.66 15.23
C PHE A 53 0.80 -16.90 16.53
N ASN A 54 2.04 -16.60 16.88
CA ASN A 54 2.36 -15.85 18.08
C ASN A 54 2.73 -14.41 17.76
N ASN A 55 2.65 -13.53 18.77
CA ASN A 55 2.98 -12.13 18.64
C ASN A 55 4.40 -11.88 18.10
N LYS A 56 5.35 -12.77 18.36
CA LYS A 56 6.73 -12.61 17.87
C LYS A 56 6.79 -12.69 16.36
N LEU A 57 6.12 -13.66 15.73
CA LEU A 57 6.07 -13.77 14.26
C LEU A 57 5.44 -12.54 13.61
N ILE A 58 4.39 -12.00 14.24
CA ILE A 58 3.77 -10.75 13.76
C ILE A 58 4.80 -9.62 13.82
N VAL A 59 5.45 -9.42 14.95
CA VAL A 59 6.43 -8.33 15.12
C VAL A 59 7.57 -8.46 14.12
N ASP A 60 8.12 -9.68 13.94
CA ASP A 60 9.20 -9.93 12.99
C ASP A 60 8.78 -9.61 11.53
N SER A 61 7.55 -9.97 11.15
CA SER A 61 7.01 -9.65 9.83
C SER A 61 6.75 -8.15 9.64
N LEU A 62 6.20 -7.47 10.66
CA LEU A 62 5.98 -6.03 10.61
C LEU A 62 7.30 -5.24 10.54
N ILE A 63 8.35 -5.70 11.22
CA ILE A 63 9.70 -5.15 11.11
C ILE A 63 10.21 -5.27 9.66
N LEU A 64 10.04 -6.44 9.05
CA LEU A 64 10.47 -6.69 7.69
C LEU A 64 9.67 -5.86 6.66
N GLU A 65 8.35 -5.73 6.87
CA GLU A 65 7.48 -4.89 6.06
C GLU A 65 7.87 -3.40 6.17
N ALA A 66 8.07 -2.90 7.39
CA ALA A 66 8.44 -1.51 7.65
C ALA A 66 9.81 -1.16 7.03
N PHE A 67 10.80 -2.04 7.21
CA PHE A 67 12.13 -1.91 6.60
C PHE A 67 12.03 -1.89 5.08
N SER A 68 11.41 -2.91 4.49
CA SER A 68 11.36 -3.09 3.04
C SER A 68 10.57 -1.98 2.36
N SER A 69 9.42 -1.60 2.92
CA SER A 69 8.59 -0.51 2.42
C SER A 69 9.33 0.83 2.43
N SER A 70 10.05 1.13 3.49
CA SER A 70 10.83 2.38 3.57
C SER A 70 12.07 2.33 2.68
N SER A 71 12.71 1.17 2.51
CA SER A 71 13.85 0.99 1.60
C SER A 71 13.47 1.14 0.12
N ILE A 72 12.23 0.80 -0.27
CA ILE A 72 11.69 1.08 -1.62
C ILE A 72 11.70 2.59 -1.88
N GLU A 73 11.47 3.40 -0.87
CA GLU A 73 11.45 4.88 -0.92
C GLU A 73 12.83 5.51 -0.60
N GLY A 74 13.89 4.71 -0.59
CA GLY A 74 15.25 5.21 -0.44
C GLY A 74 15.77 5.32 0.99
N ALA A 75 15.08 4.80 2.00
CA ALA A 75 15.62 4.72 3.34
C ALA A 75 16.78 3.71 3.41
N HIS A 76 17.84 4.09 4.09
CA HIS A 76 19.04 3.28 4.26
C HIS A 76 19.17 2.79 5.71
N SER A 77 19.07 1.48 5.93
CA SER A 77 19.29 0.83 7.22
C SER A 77 19.47 -0.69 7.01
N THR A 78 19.35 -1.47 8.08
CA THR A 78 19.37 -2.93 8.05
C THR A 78 18.20 -3.49 8.85
N VAL A 79 17.77 -4.71 8.51
CA VAL A 79 16.73 -5.43 9.28
C VAL A 79 17.16 -5.59 10.74
N LYS A 80 18.45 -5.87 11.01
CA LYS A 80 18.99 -5.95 12.37
C LYS A 80 18.79 -4.64 13.12
N ARG A 81 19.14 -3.51 12.51
CA ARG A 81 18.98 -2.20 13.13
C ARG A 81 17.51 -1.85 13.35
N THR A 82 16.63 -2.20 12.39
CA THR A 82 15.18 -2.04 12.56
C THR A 82 14.66 -2.83 13.76
N ASN A 83 15.16 -4.04 13.97
CA ASN A 83 14.80 -4.83 15.14
C ASN A 83 15.26 -4.17 16.45
N GLU A 84 16.45 -3.58 16.49
CA GLU A 84 16.95 -2.82 17.66
C GLU A 84 16.07 -1.61 17.95
N LEU A 85 15.67 -0.83 16.94
CA LEU A 85 14.76 0.29 17.10
C LEU A 85 13.40 -0.12 17.67
N VAL A 86 12.83 -1.21 17.18
CA VAL A 86 11.49 -1.67 17.57
C VAL A 86 11.50 -2.40 18.90
N VAL A 87 12.36 -3.41 19.06
CA VAL A 87 12.34 -4.31 20.22
C VAL A 87 13.04 -3.71 21.43
N LYS A 88 14.22 -3.09 21.20
CA LYS A 88 14.97 -2.43 22.28
C LYS A 88 14.53 -0.98 22.53
N LYS A 89 13.62 -0.45 21.69
CA LYS A 89 13.13 0.94 21.76
C LYS A 89 14.27 1.98 21.69
N GLU A 90 15.27 1.71 20.84
CA GLU A 90 16.35 2.66 20.61
C GLU A 90 15.86 3.85 19.79
N GLU A 91 16.48 5.02 20.01
CA GLU A 91 16.15 6.22 19.25
C GLU A 91 16.67 6.14 17.80
N PRO A 92 15.90 6.60 16.81
CA PRO A 92 16.36 6.69 15.43
C PRO A 92 17.45 7.74 15.27
N LYS A 93 18.55 7.39 14.59
CA LYS A 93 19.73 8.25 14.41
C LYS A 93 19.57 9.26 13.29
N ASP A 94 18.75 8.96 12.30
CA ASP A 94 18.59 9.77 11.11
C ASP A 94 17.16 9.65 10.53
N LYS A 95 16.91 10.40 9.44
CA LYS A 95 15.62 10.40 8.72
C LYS A 95 15.25 9.00 8.22
N SER A 96 16.20 8.19 7.75
CA SER A 96 15.94 6.83 7.24
C SER A 96 15.41 5.90 8.33
N GLU A 97 16.10 5.88 9.51
CA GLU A 97 15.64 5.08 10.65
C GLU A 97 14.28 5.56 11.17
N LYS A 98 14.05 6.88 11.16
CA LYS A 98 12.76 7.46 11.52
C LYS A 98 11.64 7.05 10.56
N MET A 99 11.89 7.08 9.24
CA MET A 99 10.94 6.60 8.24
C MET A 99 10.53 5.13 8.46
N ILE A 100 11.50 4.27 8.80
CA ILE A 100 11.27 2.86 9.06
C ILE A 100 10.45 2.68 10.34
N LEU A 101 10.82 3.36 11.41
CA LEU A 101 10.12 3.28 12.70
C LEU A 101 8.69 3.79 12.61
N ASN A 102 8.46 4.90 11.92
CA ASN A 102 7.13 5.42 11.64
C ASN A 102 6.25 4.42 10.88
N ASN A 103 6.83 3.77 9.87
CA ASN A 103 6.10 2.77 9.09
C ASN A 103 5.70 1.56 9.94
N TYR A 104 6.57 1.12 10.86
CA TYR A 104 6.25 0.10 11.85
C TYR A 104 5.09 0.54 12.75
N TYR A 105 5.13 1.75 13.28
CA TYR A 105 4.05 2.27 14.13
C TYR A 105 2.71 2.39 13.38
N ALA A 106 2.73 2.76 12.12
CA ALA A 106 1.52 2.79 11.30
C ALA A 106 0.92 1.39 11.11
N LEU A 107 1.74 0.37 10.88
CA LEU A 107 1.30 -1.03 10.81
C LEU A 107 0.72 -1.52 12.14
N GLU A 108 1.38 -1.23 13.26
CA GLU A 108 0.88 -1.57 14.61
C GLU A 108 -0.43 -0.84 14.96
N PHE A 109 -0.55 0.43 14.56
CA PHE A 109 -1.79 1.20 14.72
C PHE A 109 -2.94 0.52 13.96
N LEU A 110 -2.74 0.22 12.68
CA LEU A 110 -3.76 -0.37 11.82
C LEU A 110 -4.12 -1.81 12.22
N ARG A 111 -3.20 -2.55 12.83
CA ARG A 111 -3.47 -3.91 13.29
C ARG A 111 -4.65 -3.99 14.26
N LYS A 112 -4.87 -2.93 15.04
CA LYS A 112 -5.92 -2.83 16.05
C LYS A 112 -7.21 -2.19 15.54
N LYS A 113 -7.21 -1.71 14.30
CA LYS A 113 -8.33 -1.00 13.69
C LYS A 113 -9.18 -1.92 12.82
N ASN A 114 -10.44 -1.53 12.61
CA ASN A 114 -11.36 -2.17 11.68
C ASN A 114 -12.27 -1.13 10.98
N ASP A 115 -11.80 0.11 10.94
CA ASP A 115 -12.55 1.24 10.38
C ASP A 115 -12.60 1.16 8.84
N ASP A 116 -13.57 1.80 8.23
CA ASP A 116 -13.56 2.03 6.79
C ASP A 116 -12.59 3.16 6.44
N LEU A 117 -12.04 3.11 5.22
CA LEU A 117 -11.17 4.19 4.79
C LEU A 117 -11.99 5.45 4.54
N SER A 118 -11.57 6.53 5.17
CA SER A 118 -12.06 7.89 4.96
C SER A 118 -10.88 8.85 4.82
N SER A 119 -11.14 10.07 4.41
CA SER A 119 -10.11 11.11 4.33
C SER A 119 -9.42 11.32 5.67
N GLU A 120 -10.19 11.39 6.76
CA GLU A 120 -9.68 11.60 8.11
C GLU A 120 -8.81 10.43 8.56
N PHE A 121 -9.29 9.20 8.35
CA PHE A 121 -8.55 8.00 8.74
C PHE A 121 -7.24 7.84 7.96
N VAL A 122 -7.26 8.09 6.65
CA VAL A 122 -6.06 8.01 5.80
C VAL A 122 -5.07 9.12 6.14
N CYS A 123 -5.55 10.33 6.44
CA CYS A 123 -4.70 11.42 6.92
C CYS A 123 -4.08 11.10 8.30
N GLU A 124 -4.81 10.45 9.22
CA GLU A 124 -4.25 9.98 10.50
C GLU A 124 -3.11 8.95 10.26
N VAL A 125 -3.32 7.99 9.37
CA VAL A 125 -2.27 7.02 9.00
C VAL A 125 -1.07 7.70 8.36
N HIS A 126 -1.31 8.63 7.42
CA HIS A 126 -0.24 9.40 6.80
C HIS A 126 0.55 10.22 7.81
N LYS A 127 -0.11 10.83 8.79
CA LYS A 127 0.56 11.57 9.87
C LYS A 127 1.54 10.68 10.64
N ILE A 128 1.16 9.44 10.95
CA ILE A 128 2.07 8.49 11.61
C ILE A 128 3.25 8.15 10.69
N VAL A 129 2.97 7.82 9.42
CA VAL A 129 4.00 7.43 8.43
C VAL A 129 5.00 8.55 8.18
N SER A 130 4.55 9.80 8.19
CA SER A 130 5.35 10.97 7.79
C SER A 130 5.97 11.74 8.96
N ALA A 131 5.60 11.44 10.20
CA ALA A 131 6.01 12.21 11.39
C ALA A 131 7.49 12.55 11.45
N GLY A 132 7.84 13.84 11.38
CA GLY A 132 9.20 14.38 11.41
C GLY A 132 10.12 13.89 10.31
N THR A 133 9.55 13.51 9.14
CA THR A 133 10.29 13.05 7.95
C THR A 133 10.00 13.89 6.71
N LEU A 134 9.05 14.82 6.78
CA LEU A 134 8.75 15.77 5.72
C LEU A 134 9.54 17.08 5.90
N ASP A 135 9.68 17.83 4.82
CA ASP A 135 10.38 19.14 4.87
C ASP A 135 9.53 20.17 5.61
N LYS A 136 8.19 20.07 5.52
CA LYS A 136 7.23 20.91 6.22
C LYS A 136 6.34 20.05 7.12
N ASN A 137 6.29 20.38 8.40
CA ASN A 137 5.44 19.64 9.37
C ASN A 137 3.94 19.80 9.08
N GLU A 138 3.53 20.87 8.41
CA GLU A 138 2.14 21.12 8.02
C GLU A 138 1.63 20.13 6.96
N ASP A 139 2.52 19.48 6.22
CA ASP A 139 2.17 18.45 5.24
C ASP A 139 1.91 17.08 5.91
N GLU A 140 2.27 16.89 7.18
CA GLU A 140 2.06 15.65 7.90
C GLU A 140 0.58 15.39 8.19
N GLY A 141 0.03 14.37 7.58
CA GLY A 141 -1.40 14.05 7.70
C GLY A 141 -2.32 14.98 6.91
N ALA A 142 -1.78 15.79 6.01
CA ALA A 142 -2.56 16.70 5.17
C ALA A 142 -2.43 16.35 3.68
N TYR A 143 -3.54 16.38 2.95
CA TYR A 143 -3.49 16.29 1.50
C TYR A 143 -2.74 17.49 0.93
N ARG A 144 -1.98 17.25 -0.13
CA ARG A 144 -1.22 18.28 -0.82
C ARG A 144 -2.09 19.46 -1.27
N SER A 145 -1.53 20.63 -1.19
CA SER A 145 -2.14 21.90 -1.63
C SER A 145 -1.58 22.39 -2.96
N GLU A 146 -0.59 21.72 -3.52
CA GLU A 146 0.07 22.07 -4.77
C GLU A 146 0.35 20.84 -5.64
N ALA A 147 0.73 21.08 -6.89
CA ALA A 147 1.08 20.02 -7.84
C ALA A 147 2.39 19.34 -7.42
N VAL A 148 2.47 18.03 -7.67
CA VAL A 148 3.68 17.23 -7.44
C VAL A 148 4.05 16.46 -8.70
N GLU A 149 5.32 16.10 -8.83
CA GLU A 149 5.84 15.27 -9.89
C GLU A 149 6.54 14.05 -9.31
N ILE A 150 6.34 12.90 -9.93
CA ILE A 150 7.06 11.68 -9.57
C ILE A 150 8.30 11.58 -10.44
N MET A 151 9.47 11.60 -9.79
CA MET A 151 10.77 11.61 -10.43
C MET A 151 11.41 10.23 -10.41
N SER A 152 12.21 9.92 -11.43
CA SER A 152 13.12 8.77 -11.40
C SER A 152 14.36 9.08 -10.54
N ASP A 153 15.12 8.03 -10.19
CA ASP A 153 16.45 8.16 -9.53
C ASP A 153 17.44 9.05 -10.34
N LYS A 154 17.16 9.29 -11.63
CA LYS A 154 17.97 10.13 -12.53
C LYS A 154 17.40 11.54 -12.70
N GLY A 155 16.43 11.96 -11.89
CA GLY A 155 15.82 13.29 -11.96
C GLY A 155 14.91 13.52 -13.17
N LYS A 156 14.45 12.44 -13.86
CA LYS A 156 13.48 12.56 -14.96
C LYS A 156 12.08 12.39 -14.42
N VAL A 157 11.15 13.26 -14.80
CA VAL A 157 9.72 13.11 -14.52
C VAL A 157 9.20 11.82 -15.16
N ILE A 158 8.67 10.92 -14.33
CA ILE A 158 8.07 9.64 -14.75
C ILE A 158 6.57 9.82 -14.91
N PHE A 159 5.95 10.55 -14.00
CA PHE A 159 4.51 10.74 -13.96
C PHE A 159 4.16 12.06 -13.26
N SER A 160 3.16 12.76 -13.77
CA SER A 160 2.60 13.97 -13.18
C SER A 160 1.14 13.69 -12.81
N PRO A 161 0.83 13.54 -11.51
CA PRO A 161 -0.56 13.48 -11.03
C PRO A 161 -1.33 14.75 -11.39
N THR A 162 -2.66 14.72 -11.26
CA THR A 162 -3.46 15.94 -11.53
C THR A 162 -2.97 17.12 -10.71
N ALA A 163 -2.77 18.27 -11.39
CA ALA A 163 -2.40 19.52 -10.72
C ALA A 163 -3.61 20.19 -10.04
N ASN A 164 -4.84 19.80 -10.40
CA ASN A 164 -6.07 20.33 -9.82
C ASN A 164 -6.32 19.65 -8.47
N ILE A 165 -6.24 20.43 -7.39
CA ILE A 165 -6.36 19.96 -6.00
C ILE A 165 -7.79 19.48 -5.69
N ASP A 166 -8.81 20.18 -6.18
CA ASP A 166 -10.21 19.78 -5.97
C ASP A 166 -10.49 18.45 -6.69
N GLU A 167 -10.00 18.29 -7.93
CA GLU A 167 -10.09 17.02 -8.67
C GLU A 167 -9.39 15.88 -7.92
N MET A 168 -8.22 16.14 -7.36
CA MET A 168 -7.48 15.16 -6.55
C MET A 168 -8.31 14.72 -5.34
N ARG A 169 -8.90 15.66 -4.60
CA ARG A 169 -9.74 15.39 -3.42
C ARG A 169 -11.01 14.62 -3.78
N GLU A 170 -11.72 15.06 -4.84
CA GLU A 170 -12.91 14.36 -5.33
C GLU A 170 -12.62 12.92 -5.74
N MET A 171 -11.51 12.71 -6.47
CA MET A 171 -11.10 11.38 -6.92
C MET A 171 -10.71 10.49 -5.76
N THR A 172 -10.06 11.05 -4.72
CA THR A 172 -9.69 10.33 -3.50
C THR A 172 -10.93 9.89 -2.72
N ASN A 173 -11.91 10.77 -2.54
CA ASN A 173 -13.17 10.42 -1.86
C ASN A 173 -13.94 9.32 -2.62
N LYS A 174 -14.02 9.44 -3.94
CA LYS A 174 -14.62 8.38 -4.77
C LYS A 174 -13.90 7.04 -4.67
N LEU A 175 -12.58 7.06 -4.46
CA LEU A 175 -11.83 5.83 -4.24
C LEU A 175 -12.19 5.16 -2.90
N TYR A 176 -12.52 5.93 -1.86
CA TYR A 176 -13.01 5.36 -0.60
C TYR A 176 -14.44 4.82 -0.76
N GLU A 177 -15.32 5.54 -1.44
CA GLU A 177 -16.67 5.06 -1.78
C GLU A 177 -16.62 3.74 -2.57
N PHE A 178 -15.71 3.61 -3.53
CA PHE A 178 -15.48 2.37 -4.29
C PHE A 178 -15.17 1.16 -3.39
N LEU A 179 -14.46 1.36 -2.28
CA LEU A 179 -14.16 0.25 -1.36
C LEU A 179 -15.40 -0.20 -0.57
N LEU A 180 -16.34 0.70 -0.33
CA LEU A 180 -17.58 0.44 0.41
C LEU A 180 -18.68 -0.14 -0.49
N ASP A 181 -18.58 0.05 -1.80
CA ASP A 181 -19.59 -0.38 -2.75
C ASP A 181 -19.57 -1.89 -2.94
N ASP A 182 -20.58 -2.57 -2.37
CA ASP A 182 -20.81 -4.02 -2.56
C ASP A 182 -21.67 -4.32 -3.79
N ASP A 183 -22.22 -3.28 -4.44
CA ASP A 183 -23.23 -3.41 -5.51
C ASP A 183 -22.60 -3.39 -6.93
N PHE A 184 -21.33 -3.76 -7.04
CA PHE A 184 -20.72 -3.93 -8.36
C PHE A 184 -21.45 -5.02 -9.14
N ARG A 185 -21.83 -4.73 -10.41
CA ARG A 185 -22.59 -5.60 -11.34
C ARG A 185 -22.01 -7.02 -11.49
N LYS A 186 -20.82 -7.25 -11.02
CA LYS A 186 -20.20 -8.55 -10.71
C LYS A 186 -19.47 -8.41 -9.39
N PRO A 187 -19.58 -9.35 -8.45
CA PRO A 187 -18.83 -9.28 -7.20
C PRO A 187 -17.33 -9.30 -7.54
N ILE A 188 -16.73 -8.11 -7.59
CA ILE A 188 -15.27 -8.01 -7.63
C ILE A 188 -14.78 -8.58 -6.31
N GLU A 189 -13.99 -9.64 -6.37
CA GLU A 189 -13.42 -10.21 -5.17
C GLU A 189 -12.63 -9.12 -4.42
N ASN A 190 -12.79 -9.07 -3.12
CA ASN A 190 -12.19 -8.02 -2.26
C ASN A 190 -10.68 -7.84 -2.46
N ILE A 191 -9.97 -8.90 -2.87
CA ILE A 191 -8.55 -8.80 -3.19
C ILE A 191 -8.29 -7.89 -4.41
N TYR A 192 -9.19 -7.91 -5.40
CA TYR A 192 -9.08 -7.02 -6.56
C TYR A 192 -9.35 -5.57 -6.17
N LYS A 193 -10.29 -5.34 -5.22
CA LYS A 193 -10.53 -3.99 -4.67
C LYS A 193 -9.27 -3.46 -3.97
N ALA A 194 -8.60 -4.28 -3.16
CA ALA A 194 -7.36 -3.89 -2.50
C ALA A 194 -6.24 -3.57 -3.50
N ILE A 195 -6.06 -4.41 -4.54
CA ILE A 195 -5.07 -4.18 -5.60
C ILE A 195 -5.41 -2.91 -6.39
N ALA A 196 -6.67 -2.71 -6.75
CA ALA A 196 -7.14 -1.52 -7.44
C ALA A 196 -6.91 -0.25 -6.61
N PHE A 197 -7.24 -0.30 -5.32
CA PHE A 197 -6.98 0.79 -4.38
C PHE A 197 -5.50 1.17 -4.38
N HIS A 198 -4.59 0.19 -4.21
CA HIS A 198 -3.15 0.45 -4.20
C HIS A 198 -2.69 1.18 -5.46
N PHE A 199 -3.15 0.73 -6.64
CA PHE A 199 -2.79 1.35 -7.91
C PHE A 199 -3.38 2.75 -8.07
N ILE A 200 -4.70 2.90 -7.81
CA ILE A 200 -5.42 4.16 -8.03
C ILE A 200 -4.97 5.22 -7.03
N PHE A 201 -4.74 4.86 -5.77
CA PHE A 201 -4.20 5.78 -4.76
C PHE A 201 -2.80 6.27 -5.14
N SER A 202 -1.93 5.36 -5.62
CA SER A 202 -0.60 5.73 -6.14
C SER A 202 -0.68 6.66 -7.35
N TYR A 203 -1.69 6.48 -8.21
CA TYR A 203 -1.96 7.34 -9.37
C TYR A 203 -2.45 8.74 -8.94
N ILE A 204 -3.36 8.82 -7.98
CA ILE A 204 -3.88 10.10 -7.44
C ILE A 204 -2.76 10.88 -6.74
N HIS A 205 -1.92 10.19 -5.99
CA HIS A 205 -0.78 10.74 -5.24
C HIS A 205 -1.18 11.90 -4.34
N PRO A 206 -2.05 11.68 -3.34
CA PRO A 206 -2.75 12.75 -2.65
C PRO A 206 -1.90 13.54 -1.64
N PHE A 207 -0.69 13.11 -1.30
CA PHE A 207 0.21 13.76 -0.35
C PHE A 207 1.43 14.37 -1.03
N MET A 208 2.11 15.30 -0.34
CA MET A 208 3.36 15.89 -0.82
C MET A 208 4.49 14.85 -0.87
N ASP A 209 4.61 13.99 0.15
CA ASP A 209 5.53 12.85 0.23
C ASP A 209 4.88 11.74 1.07
N GLY A 210 5.52 10.58 1.17
CA GLY A 210 5.02 9.45 1.96
C GLY A 210 3.90 8.63 1.32
N ASN A 211 3.46 8.96 0.10
CA ASN A 211 2.39 8.26 -0.61
C ASN A 211 2.65 6.75 -0.75
N GLY A 212 3.87 6.37 -1.15
CA GLY A 212 4.24 4.97 -1.34
C GLY A 212 4.18 4.17 -0.05
N ARG A 213 4.73 4.70 1.05
CA ARG A 213 4.67 4.07 2.38
C ARG A 213 3.23 3.95 2.87
N THR A 214 2.46 5.03 2.79
CA THR A 214 1.06 5.09 3.21
C THR A 214 0.21 4.06 2.47
N VAL A 215 0.30 4.02 1.13
CA VAL A 215 -0.53 3.07 0.35
C VAL A 215 -0.18 1.61 0.63
N ARG A 216 1.10 1.27 0.89
CA ARG A 216 1.47 -0.11 1.22
C ARG A 216 0.98 -0.52 2.61
N VAL A 217 1.03 0.35 3.58
CA VAL A 217 0.47 0.13 4.92
C VAL A 217 -1.05 -0.06 4.84
N LEU A 218 -1.75 0.82 4.10
CA LEU A 218 -3.20 0.71 3.87
C LEU A 218 -3.58 -0.55 3.06
N PHE A 219 -2.74 -0.96 2.12
CA PHE A 219 -2.95 -2.19 1.36
C PHE A 219 -2.93 -3.44 2.25
N THR A 220 -1.93 -3.54 3.14
CA THR A 220 -1.87 -4.60 4.16
C THR A 220 -3.10 -4.57 5.07
N TYR A 221 -3.54 -3.38 5.47
CA TYR A 221 -4.75 -3.19 6.26
C TYR A 221 -6.02 -3.67 5.54
N LEU A 222 -6.20 -3.30 4.27
CA LEU A 222 -7.36 -3.75 3.48
C LEU A 222 -7.37 -5.27 3.28
N LEU A 223 -6.22 -5.88 3.04
CA LEU A 223 -6.14 -7.33 2.93
C LEU A 223 -6.61 -8.01 4.23
N LYS A 224 -6.18 -7.52 5.40
CA LYS A 224 -6.69 -8.01 6.69
C LYS A 224 -8.20 -7.78 6.80
N LYS A 225 -8.69 -6.57 6.54
CA LYS A 225 -10.11 -6.22 6.61
C LYS A 225 -10.97 -7.13 5.74
N TYR A 226 -10.42 -7.60 4.63
CA TYR A 226 -11.05 -8.55 3.72
C TYR A 226 -10.85 -10.03 4.11
N GLY A 227 -10.33 -10.30 5.31
CA GLY A 227 -10.19 -11.64 5.86
C GLY A 227 -8.89 -12.37 5.48
N PHE A 228 -7.89 -11.65 5.00
CA PHE A 228 -6.58 -12.23 4.69
C PHE A 228 -5.55 -11.88 5.78
N ASP A 229 -5.83 -12.29 7.02
CA ASP A 229 -4.98 -11.98 8.20
C ASP A 229 -3.54 -12.47 8.08
N MET A 230 -3.28 -13.47 7.22
CA MET A 230 -1.94 -13.99 6.96
C MET A 230 -0.95 -12.93 6.47
N PHE A 231 -1.43 -11.83 5.86
CA PHE A 231 -0.56 -10.75 5.41
C PHE A 231 0.06 -9.94 6.55
N TYR A 232 -0.31 -10.22 7.81
CA TYR A 232 0.46 -9.78 8.98
C TYR A 232 1.66 -10.68 9.30
N PHE A 233 1.78 -11.84 8.65
CA PHE A 233 2.90 -12.76 8.79
C PHE A 233 3.79 -12.82 7.56
N ILE A 234 3.45 -12.09 6.50
CA ILE A 234 4.17 -12.08 5.21
C ILE A 234 4.40 -10.65 4.79
N SER A 235 5.66 -10.25 4.66
CA SER A 235 6.00 -8.93 4.12
C SER A 235 5.83 -8.88 2.61
N LEU A 236 4.82 -8.14 2.16
CA LEU A 236 4.60 -7.88 0.73
C LEU A 236 5.65 -6.93 0.17
N SER A 237 6.06 -5.94 0.94
CA SER A 237 7.10 -4.99 0.54
C SER A 237 8.46 -5.65 0.37
N GLU A 238 8.77 -6.71 1.13
CA GLU A 238 10.00 -7.48 0.94
C GLU A 238 10.05 -8.12 -0.45
N VAL A 239 8.95 -8.71 -0.89
CA VAL A 239 8.86 -9.32 -2.22
C VAL A 239 9.08 -8.28 -3.31
N ILE A 240 8.44 -7.11 -3.18
CA ILE A 240 8.59 -5.99 -4.13
C ILE A 240 10.04 -5.47 -4.12
N TYR A 241 10.62 -5.27 -2.94
CA TYR A 241 11.98 -4.78 -2.77
C TYR A 241 13.03 -5.71 -3.39
N LYS A 242 12.90 -7.02 -3.14
CA LYS A 242 13.78 -8.02 -3.75
C LYS A 242 13.68 -8.02 -5.28
N GLN A 243 12.47 -7.94 -5.83
CA GLN A 243 12.28 -7.90 -7.29
C GLN A 243 12.82 -6.63 -7.95
N LYS A 244 12.74 -5.47 -7.27
CA LYS A 244 13.34 -4.21 -7.74
C LYS A 244 14.85 -4.32 -7.85
N ASN A 245 15.50 -5.03 -6.93
CA ASN A 245 16.96 -5.20 -6.89
C ASN A 245 17.50 -6.26 -7.89
N ILE A 246 16.68 -7.24 -8.29
CA ILE A 246 17.09 -8.23 -9.31
C ILE A 246 17.14 -7.61 -10.72
N LYS A 247 16.41 -6.51 -10.96
CA LYS A 247 16.32 -5.84 -12.28
C LYS A 247 17.34 -4.69 -12.46
N LYS A 248 18.17 -4.42 -11.47
CA LYS A 248 19.31 -3.51 -11.55
C LYS A 248 20.59 -4.27 -11.88
#